data_9b95ea7b5fe8f8dbe3822cbb08326a73
#
_entry.id   9b95ea7b5fe8f8dbe3822cbb08326a73
#
_cell.length_a   1.000
_cell.length_b   1.000
_cell.length_c   1.000
_cell.angle_alpha   90.00
_cell.angle_beta   90.00
_cell.angle_gamma   90.00
#
_symmetry.space_group_name_H-M   'P 1'
#
loop_
_entity.id
_entity.type
_entity.pdbx_description
1 polymer ?
#
loop_
_entity_poly.entity_id
_entity_poly.type
_entity_poly.pdbx_seq_one_letter_code
_entity_poly.pdbx_strand_id
1 'polypeptide(L)' 'MARYIIVTETMCGDSYEWTTDENDNEIIYTYDSEETAEKELAIDIEAINEHRDPEDYAHRDEYFIQEYTGNETEEGRE' A
#
# COMPACT_ATOMS: atom_id res chain seq x y z
N MET A 1 7.86 -14.81 10.39
CA MET A 1 6.96 -13.77 10.89
C MET A 1 6.16 -13.20 9.76
N ALA A 2 4.89 -12.94 10.01
CA ALA A 2 4.03 -12.39 8.98
C ALA A 2 4.36 -10.94 8.68
N ARG A 3 4.27 -10.57 7.42
CA ARG A 3 4.41 -9.20 6.97
C ARG A 3 3.13 -8.82 6.26
N TYR A 4 2.81 -7.55 6.25
CA TYR A 4 1.55 -7.07 5.68
C TYR A 4 1.82 -5.97 4.66
N ILE A 5 0.96 -5.88 3.67
CA ILE A 5 1.07 -4.86 2.63
C ILE A 5 -0.24 -4.13 2.48
N ILE A 6 -0.17 -2.92 1.94
CA ILE A 6 -1.34 -2.13 1.63
C ILE A 6 -1.56 -2.21 0.12
N VAL A 7 -2.74 -2.62 -0.28
CA VAL A 7 -3.11 -2.77 -1.69
C VAL A 7 -4.18 -1.73 -2.02
N THR A 8 -4.00 -1.02 -3.11
CA THR A 8 -4.98 -0.05 -3.60
C THR A 8 -5.68 -0.65 -4.81
N GLU A 9 -7.00 -0.70 -4.77
CA GLU A 9 -7.79 -1.17 -5.89
C GLU A 9 -7.93 -0.05 -6.91
N THR A 10 -7.58 -0.32 -8.16
CA THR A 10 -7.68 0.65 -9.23
C THR A 10 -8.42 0.05 -10.42
N MET A 11 -8.77 0.89 -11.37
CA MET A 11 -9.47 0.45 -12.59
C MET A 11 -8.59 -0.49 -13.43
N CYS A 12 -7.28 -0.37 -13.27
CA CYS A 12 -6.33 -1.20 -14.04
C CYS A 12 -5.87 -2.43 -13.27
N GLY A 13 -6.41 -2.65 -12.07
CA GLY A 13 -6.02 -3.76 -11.21
C GLY A 13 -5.51 -3.26 -9.86
N ASP A 14 -4.88 -4.13 -9.13
CA ASP A 14 -4.37 -3.80 -7.80
C ASP A 14 -3.01 -3.12 -7.91
N SER A 15 -2.80 -2.15 -7.04
CA SER A 15 -1.55 -1.42 -6.96
C SER A 15 -0.99 -1.55 -5.54
N TYR A 16 0.32 -1.60 -5.41
CA TYR A 16 1.00 -1.79 -4.12
C TYR A 16 1.89 -0.60 -3.83
N GLU A 17 2.17 -0.40 -2.55
CA GLU A 17 3.15 0.60 -2.16
C GLU A 17 4.55 0.04 -2.40
N TRP A 18 5.41 0.85 -2.99
CA TRP A 18 6.76 0.43 -3.35
C TRP A 18 7.79 1.27 -2.61
N THR A 19 8.94 0.66 -2.37
CA THR A 19 10.09 1.35 -1.82
C THR A 19 11.34 0.79 -2.51
N THR A 20 12.51 1.21 -2.09
CA THR A 20 13.76 0.67 -2.64
C THR A 20 14.58 0.06 -1.51
N ASP A 21 15.32 -0.99 -1.83
CA ASP A 21 16.21 -1.60 -0.88
C ASP A 21 17.61 -0.94 -0.95
N GLU A 22 18.57 -1.51 -0.25
CA GLU A 22 19.93 -0.98 -0.20
C GLU A 22 20.62 -0.91 -1.56
N ASN A 23 20.16 -1.72 -2.49
CA ASN A 23 20.74 -1.82 -3.83
C ASN A 23 19.94 -1.06 -4.88
N ASP A 24 19.00 -0.23 -4.44
CA ASP A 24 18.12 0.55 -5.31
C ASP A 24 17.16 -0.30 -6.15
N ASN A 25 16.89 -1.52 -5.70
CA ASN A 25 15.88 -2.36 -6.35
C ASN A 25 14.50 -2.03 -5.79
N GLU A 26 13.51 -1.95 -6.66
CA GLU A 26 12.15 -1.70 -6.23
C GLU A 26 11.58 -2.94 -5.55
N ILE A 27 11.05 -2.74 -4.35
CA ILE A 27 10.40 -3.81 -3.59
C ILE A 27 9.09 -3.29 -3.03
N ILE A 28 8.19 -4.20 -2.70
CA ILE A 28 6.92 -3.83 -2.08
C ILE A 28 7.18 -3.45 -0.63
N TYR A 29 6.61 -2.34 -0.22
CA TYR A 29 6.74 -1.88 1.16
C TYR A 29 5.91 -2.78 2.07
N THR A 30 6.53 -3.35 3.11
CA THR A 30 5.84 -4.25 4.03
C THR A 30 5.83 -3.68 5.44
N TYR A 31 4.81 -4.09 6.21
CA TYR A 31 4.64 -3.70 7.60
C TYR A 31 4.75 -4.93 8.49
N ASP A 32 5.16 -4.73 9.71
CA ASP A 32 5.37 -5.85 10.64
C ASP A 32 4.07 -6.36 11.28
N SER A 33 3.00 -5.60 11.18
CA SER A 33 1.70 -6.04 11.71
C SER A 33 0.58 -5.33 10.96
N GLU A 34 -0.60 -5.94 11.01
CA GLU A 34 -1.80 -5.36 10.41
C GLU A 34 -2.15 -4.04 11.10
N GLU A 35 -1.95 -4.00 12.40
CA GLU A 35 -2.23 -2.79 13.17
C GLU A 35 -1.35 -1.62 12.73
N THR A 36 -0.06 -1.88 12.53
CA THR A 36 0.86 -0.85 12.04
C THR A 36 0.46 -0.38 10.66
N ALA A 37 0.10 -1.32 9.78
CA ALA A 37 -0.34 -0.98 8.42
C ALA A 37 -1.59 -0.09 8.46
N GLU A 38 -2.54 -0.40 9.33
CA GLU A 38 -3.75 0.40 9.48
C GLU A 38 -3.43 1.83 9.91
N LYS A 39 -2.53 1.98 10.87
CA LYS A 39 -2.15 3.29 11.38
C LYS A 39 -1.48 4.13 10.29
N GLU A 40 -0.56 3.52 9.58
CA GLU A 40 0.18 4.22 8.52
C GLU A 40 -0.75 4.58 7.37
N LEU A 41 -1.67 3.69 7.04
CA LEU A 41 -2.65 3.96 6.01
C LEU A 41 -3.53 5.17 6.37
N ALA A 42 -3.98 5.24 7.61
CA ALA A 42 -4.79 6.36 8.06
C ALA A 42 -4.04 7.68 7.93
N ILE A 43 -2.76 7.68 8.31
CA ILE A 43 -1.91 8.86 8.21
C ILE A 43 -1.73 9.27 6.75
N ASP A 44 -1.49 8.30 5.89
CA ASP A 44 -1.28 8.54 4.46
C ASP A 44 -2.52 9.13 3.81
N ILE A 45 -3.69 8.58 4.11
CA ILE A 45 -4.94 9.07 3.56
C ILE A 45 -5.18 10.51 3.99
N GLU A 46 -4.94 10.80 5.26
CA GLU A 46 -5.11 12.15 5.78
C GLU A 46 -4.16 13.13 5.08
N ALA A 47 -2.91 12.73 4.90
CA ALA A 47 -1.91 13.56 4.23
C ALA A 47 -2.27 13.82 2.77
N ILE A 48 -2.75 12.80 2.09
CA ILE A 48 -3.17 12.92 0.69
C ILE A 48 -4.33 13.90 0.59
N ASN A 49 -5.30 13.77 1.49
CA ASN A 49 -6.51 14.58 1.44
C ASN A 49 -6.30 16.03 1.82
N GLU A 50 -5.21 16.34 2.51
CA GLU A 50 -4.87 17.71 2.83
C GLU A 50 -4.68 18.57 1.60
N HIS A 51 -4.28 17.96 0.50
CA HIS A 51 -3.97 18.65 -0.74
C HIS A 51 -5.00 18.41 -1.83
N ARG A 52 -6.15 17.88 -1.48
CA ARG A 52 -7.20 17.55 -2.44
C ARG A 52 -8.51 18.22 -2.09
N ASP A 53 -9.35 18.40 -3.11
CA ASP A 53 -10.70 18.89 -2.90
C ASP A 53 -11.56 17.75 -2.33
N PRO A 54 -12.62 18.07 -1.57
CA PRO A 54 -13.48 17.03 -0.97
C PRO A 54 -13.99 15.98 -1.94
N GLU A 55 -14.25 16.36 -3.18
CA GLU A 55 -14.74 15.41 -4.19
C GLU A 55 -13.66 14.44 -4.68
N ASP A 56 -12.39 14.76 -4.39
CA ASP A 56 -11.26 13.92 -4.80
C ASP A 56 -10.60 13.23 -3.61
N TYR A 57 -11.22 13.26 -2.45
CA TYR A 57 -10.66 12.64 -1.26
C TYR A 57 -10.49 11.13 -1.46
N ALA A 58 -9.35 10.63 -1.00
CA ALA A 58 -9.12 9.20 -0.93
C ALA A 58 -9.96 8.64 0.22
N HIS A 59 -10.53 7.45 0.00
CA HIS A 59 -11.37 6.79 0.99
C HIS A 59 -10.73 5.49 1.43
N ARG A 60 -10.86 5.19 2.72
CA ARG A 60 -10.29 3.97 3.28
C ARG A 60 -10.76 2.71 2.54
N ASP A 61 -11.96 2.74 2.00
CA ASP A 61 -12.55 1.60 1.30
C ASP A 61 -11.81 1.21 0.03
N GLU A 62 -10.98 2.10 -0.49
CA GLU A 62 -10.23 1.84 -1.71
C GLU A 62 -8.95 1.05 -1.43
N TYR A 63 -8.65 0.80 -0.16
CA TYR A 63 -7.41 0.18 0.28
C TYR A 63 -7.69 -1.08 1.06
N PHE A 64 -6.80 -2.06 0.92
CA PHE A 64 -6.87 -3.31 1.68
C PHE A 64 -5.53 -3.57 2.35
N ILE A 65 -5.60 -4.22 3.49
CA ILE A 65 -4.39 -4.72 4.14
C ILE A 65 -4.45 -6.23 4.04
N GLN A 66 -3.41 -6.83 3.49
CA GLN A 66 -3.35 -8.28 3.37
C GLN A 66 -1.97 -8.77 3.74
N GLU A 67 -1.89 -10.05 4.07
CA GLU A 67 -0.62 -10.66 4.42
C GLU A 67 0.24 -10.81 3.17
N TYR A 68 1.50 -10.42 3.29
CA TYR A 68 2.44 -10.51 2.18
C TYR A 68 2.93 -11.94 2.05
N THR A 69 2.72 -12.54 0.91
CA THR A 69 3.11 -13.93 0.66
C THR A 69 4.41 -14.06 -0.13
N GLY A 70 4.85 -12.97 -0.73
CA GLY A 70 6.03 -12.98 -1.57
C GLY A 70 5.74 -13.16 -3.04
N ASN A 71 4.50 -13.47 -3.38
CA ASN A 71 4.12 -13.71 -4.78
C ASN A 71 3.72 -12.45 -5.52
N GLU A 72 3.27 -11.45 -4.79
CA GLU A 72 2.74 -10.21 -5.38
C GLU A 72 3.77 -9.52 -6.26
N THR A 73 5.02 -9.49 -5.80
CA THR A 73 6.10 -8.84 -6.53
C THR A 73 6.33 -9.49 -7.89
N GLU A 74 6.28 -10.80 -7.91
CA GLU A 74 6.52 -11.55 -9.13
C GLU A 74 5.43 -11.30 -10.16
N GLU A 75 4.19 -11.26 -9.72
CA GLU A 75 3.06 -11.02 -10.58
C GLU A 75 3.10 -9.62 -11.19
N GLY A 76 3.53 -8.67 -10.42
CA GLY A 76 3.61 -7.29 -10.87
C GLY A 76 4.68 -7.05 -11.90
N ARG A 77 5.62 -7.97 -12.06
CA ARG A 77 6.73 -7.79 -12.98
C ARG A 77 6.55 -8.51 -14.30
N GLU A 78 5.62 -9.36 -14.36
CA GLU A 78 5.32 -10.06 -15.58
C GLU A 78 4.31 -9.30 -16.42
#